data_7206c6eefe46e057399834f162d0bf53
#
_entry.id   7206c6eefe46e057399834f162d0bf53
#
_cell.length_a   1.000
_cell.length_b   1.000
_cell.length_c   1.000
_cell.angle_alpha   90.00
_cell.angle_beta   90.00
_cell.angle_gamma   90.00
#
_symmetry.space_group_name_H-M   'P 1'
#
loop_
_entity.id
_entity.type
_entity.pdbx_description
1 polymer ?
#
loop_
_entity_poly.entity_id
_entity_poly.type
_entity_poly.pdbx_seq_one_letter_code
_entity_poly.pdbx_strand_id
1 'polypeptide(L)'
;MSGAGGHAGHVTIYDVAREAGVHPSTVSRAFARPGRVSSQTAARVHEVAERLGYRQDVPFRLTGQSRSHLICLVVSDITNPYYLGIIRGAEQAAAAADFSLVVTDGRESATHERQVLRRNLPGSDGIIITSSRLSDNELRGLAREVPLVVVNRRVPGLPCVHPDNARGIRRAVEHLASLGHTTIGYVAGPSASWADGARWRAGREAGHELMLTDVRVGPVVPTMAGGRAAAKEIVRRGLTAVQTYNDMVGIGVLRGLRELGVDVPGQVSVVGFDNTLPADLVTPGLTTVAQPVMVLGETAARAVIAQVGGEAASRELTQVLPVRLVERASTGPVRTL
;
A
#
# COMPACT_ATOMS: atom_id res chain seq x y z
N MET A 1 12.94 -20.49 53.22
CA MET A 1 12.93 -21.31 51.99
C MET A 1 12.60 -20.34 50.84
N SER A 2 13.63 -19.87 50.18
CA SER A 2 13.57 -18.83 49.15
C SER A 2 13.40 -19.49 47.79
N GLY A 3 12.29 -19.20 47.10
CA GLY A 3 12.05 -19.62 45.73
C GLY A 3 12.65 -18.59 44.75
N ALA A 4 13.68 -18.99 44.02
CA ALA A 4 14.25 -18.19 42.95
C ALA A 4 13.36 -18.30 41.69
N GLY A 5 12.68 -17.22 41.34
CA GLY A 5 11.99 -17.04 40.05
C GLY A 5 13.02 -16.74 38.99
N GLY A 6 13.30 -17.70 38.08
CA GLY A 6 14.19 -17.51 36.94
C GLY A 6 13.53 -16.60 35.90
N HIS A 7 14.12 -15.43 35.70
CA HIS A 7 13.89 -14.64 34.48
C HIS A 7 14.59 -15.40 33.34
N ALA A 8 13.83 -15.80 32.32
CA ALA A 8 14.37 -16.25 31.05
C ALA A 8 15.00 -15.04 30.34
N GLY A 9 16.23 -14.71 30.71
CA GLY A 9 16.98 -13.60 30.14
C GLY A 9 17.45 -13.95 28.72
N HIS A 10 17.24 -13.05 27.82
CA HIS A 10 17.77 -13.10 26.44
C HIS A 10 19.29 -13.20 26.51
N VAL A 11 19.90 -14.26 25.90
CA VAL A 11 21.36 -14.44 25.88
C VAL A 11 22.01 -13.26 25.15
N THR A 12 22.99 -12.63 25.81
CA THR A 12 23.63 -11.40 25.30
C THR A 12 25.03 -11.68 24.75
N ILE A 13 25.60 -10.72 24.01
CA ILE A 13 27.00 -10.78 23.54
C ILE A 13 27.99 -10.94 24.72
N TYR A 14 27.65 -10.42 25.90
CA TYR A 14 28.46 -10.53 27.10
C TYR A 14 28.47 -11.95 27.63
N ASP A 15 27.39 -12.70 27.52
CA ASP A 15 27.28 -14.08 27.93
C ASP A 15 28.13 -14.98 27.03
N VAL A 16 28.07 -14.77 25.71
CA VAL A 16 28.93 -15.46 24.74
C VAL A 16 30.41 -15.15 24.99
N ALA A 17 30.75 -13.89 25.26
CA ALA A 17 32.11 -13.46 25.51
C ALA A 17 32.68 -14.14 26.77
N ARG A 18 31.91 -14.18 27.86
CA ARG A 18 32.27 -14.82 29.11
C ARG A 18 32.48 -16.31 28.93
N GLU A 19 31.57 -17.00 28.24
CA GLU A 19 31.63 -18.44 28.03
C GLU A 19 32.73 -18.85 27.04
N ALA A 20 32.96 -18.05 26.01
CA ALA A 20 34.04 -18.24 25.02
C ALA A 20 35.43 -17.79 25.56
N GLY A 21 35.52 -17.16 26.74
CA GLY A 21 36.76 -16.67 27.32
C GLY A 21 37.43 -15.58 26.48
N VAL A 22 36.64 -14.68 25.85
CA VAL A 22 37.13 -13.58 24.99
C VAL A 22 36.48 -12.27 25.38
N HIS A 23 37.06 -11.15 24.92
CA HIS A 23 36.43 -9.85 25.13
C HIS A 23 35.16 -9.68 24.21
N PRO A 24 34.08 -8.99 24.63
CA PRO A 24 32.89 -8.78 23.85
C PRO A 24 33.16 -8.21 22.43
N SER A 25 34.17 -7.35 22.29
CA SER A 25 34.62 -6.86 20.98
C SER A 25 35.20 -7.94 20.06
N THR A 26 35.71 -9.03 20.63
CA THR A 26 36.22 -10.18 19.86
C THR A 26 35.05 -11.02 19.35
N VAL A 27 33.98 -11.19 20.15
CA VAL A 27 32.74 -11.83 19.71
C VAL A 27 32.13 -11.02 18.56
N SER A 28 31.97 -9.71 18.73
CA SER A 28 31.46 -8.83 17.67
C SER A 28 32.26 -8.95 16.37
N ARG A 29 33.60 -8.98 16.46
CA ARG A 29 34.47 -9.11 15.25
C ARG A 29 34.38 -10.50 14.62
N ALA A 30 34.23 -11.57 15.41
CA ALA A 30 34.09 -12.93 14.88
C ALA A 30 32.85 -13.05 13.99
N PHE A 31 31.76 -12.35 14.31
CA PHE A 31 30.54 -12.33 13.52
C PHE A 31 30.58 -11.29 12.36
N ALA A 32 31.10 -10.08 12.64
CA ALA A 32 30.97 -8.96 11.69
C ALA A 32 32.13 -8.87 10.67
N ARG A 33 33.33 -9.44 10.96
CA ARG A 33 34.54 -9.32 10.13
C ARG A 33 35.37 -10.59 10.18
N PRO A 34 34.95 -11.66 9.46
CA PRO A 34 35.76 -12.88 9.32
C PRO A 34 37.13 -12.52 8.75
N GLY A 35 38.21 -12.86 9.45
CA GLY A 35 39.60 -12.54 9.07
C GLY A 35 40.31 -11.53 9.97
N ARG A 36 39.62 -10.82 10.86
CA ARG A 36 40.26 -10.00 11.92
C ARG A 36 40.36 -10.71 13.28
N VAL A 37 39.92 -11.94 13.34
CA VAL A 37 40.02 -12.84 14.49
C VAL A 37 40.60 -14.16 13.96
N SER A 38 41.47 -14.83 14.74
CA SER A 38 42.01 -16.12 14.30
C SER A 38 40.89 -17.12 14.02
N SER A 39 41.07 -18.00 13.05
CA SER A 39 40.05 -19.01 12.64
C SER A 39 39.63 -19.88 13.83
N GLN A 40 40.58 -20.24 14.75
CA GLN A 40 40.31 -21.01 15.94
C GLN A 40 39.45 -20.25 16.96
N THR A 41 39.72 -18.95 17.16
CA THR A 41 38.90 -18.11 18.05
C THR A 41 37.51 -17.87 17.49
N ALA A 42 37.40 -17.65 16.16
CA ALA A 42 36.10 -17.50 15.51
C ALA A 42 35.27 -18.77 15.62
N ALA A 43 35.82 -19.95 15.35
CA ALA A 43 35.14 -21.23 15.49
C ALA A 43 34.60 -21.44 16.92
N ARG A 44 35.43 -21.18 17.95
CA ARG A 44 35.01 -21.28 19.35
C ARG A 44 33.89 -20.32 19.71
N VAL A 45 33.93 -19.08 19.21
CA VAL A 45 32.87 -18.09 19.44
C VAL A 45 31.56 -18.54 18.80
N HIS A 46 31.58 -19.05 17.56
CA HIS A 46 30.40 -19.55 16.87
C HIS A 46 29.81 -20.78 17.59
N GLU A 47 30.61 -21.73 17.99
CA GLU A 47 30.17 -22.91 18.74
C GLU A 47 29.49 -22.55 20.08
N VAL A 48 30.08 -21.63 20.84
CA VAL A 48 29.50 -21.15 22.12
C VAL A 48 28.20 -20.39 21.86
N ALA A 49 28.14 -19.55 20.83
CA ALA A 49 26.96 -18.80 20.47
C ALA A 49 25.79 -19.73 20.10
N GLU A 50 26.05 -20.77 19.31
CA GLU A 50 25.06 -21.76 18.90
C GLU A 50 24.57 -22.58 20.12
N ARG A 51 25.46 -23.02 20.99
CA ARG A 51 25.12 -23.76 22.21
C ARG A 51 24.27 -22.94 23.18
N LEU A 52 24.54 -21.67 23.34
CA LEU A 52 23.76 -20.74 24.18
C LEU A 52 22.44 -20.27 23.52
N GLY A 53 22.22 -20.59 22.29
CA GLY A 53 21.08 -20.05 21.52
C GLY A 53 21.20 -18.55 21.28
N TYR A 54 22.43 -18.01 21.32
CA TYR A 54 22.70 -16.63 21.00
C TYR A 54 22.43 -16.40 19.50
N ARG A 55 21.35 -15.71 19.20
CA ARG A 55 21.16 -15.08 17.90
C ARG A 55 21.72 -13.68 18.02
N GLN A 56 22.66 -13.34 17.15
CA GLN A 56 23.08 -11.97 17.02
C GLN A 56 21.82 -11.18 16.64
N ASP A 57 21.19 -10.56 17.63
CA ASP A 57 20.35 -9.41 17.34
C ASP A 57 21.33 -8.42 16.72
N VAL A 58 21.31 -8.29 15.40
CA VAL A 58 22.07 -7.27 14.71
C VAL A 58 21.60 -5.99 15.36
N PRO A 59 22.43 -5.28 16.19
CA PRO A 59 22.02 -4.01 16.73
C PRO A 59 21.98 -3.08 15.53
N PHE A 60 20.81 -2.92 15.01
CA PHE A 60 20.54 -1.96 13.96
C PHE A 60 20.84 -0.57 14.54
N ARG A 61 22.02 -0.04 14.18
CA ARG A 61 22.61 1.21 14.65
C ARG A 61 23.28 1.21 16.02
N LEU A 62 24.53 0.80 16.08
CA LEU A 62 25.51 1.32 17.05
C LEU A 62 26.95 1.39 16.46
N THR A 63 27.10 1.80 15.22
CA THR A 63 28.33 2.48 14.74
C THR A 63 28.04 3.00 13.33
N GLY A 64 28.25 4.25 13.08
CA GLY A 64 27.97 4.89 11.80
C GLY A 64 28.51 4.12 10.60
N GLN A 65 27.73 4.08 9.52
CA GLN A 65 28.09 3.75 8.15
C GLN A 65 27.85 2.33 7.62
N SER A 66 26.97 1.47 8.14
CA SER A 66 26.49 0.38 7.28
C SER A 66 25.00 0.56 6.99
N ARG A 67 24.66 0.73 5.71
CA ARG A 67 23.27 0.66 5.22
C ARG A 67 22.73 -0.73 5.50
N SER A 68 21.42 -0.81 5.76
CA SER A 68 20.76 -2.09 5.96
C SER A 68 20.44 -2.81 4.67
N HIS A 69 20.43 -2.07 3.56
CA HIS A 69 19.93 -2.51 2.27
C HIS A 69 18.48 -3.00 2.33
N LEU A 70 17.68 -2.41 3.25
CA LEU A 70 16.26 -2.71 3.39
C LEU A 70 15.41 -1.47 3.08
N ILE A 71 14.43 -1.65 2.21
CA ILE A 71 13.35 -0.69 1.96
C ILE A 71 12.06 -1.27 2.55
N CYS A 72 11.38 -0.49 3.39
CA CYS A 72 10.08 -0.87 3.94
C CYS A 72 8.96 -0.32 3.05
N LEU A 73 8.12 -1.19 2.50
CA LEU A 73 6.90 -0.84 1.79
C LEU A 73 5.70 -1.07 2.70
N VAL A 74 5.02 0.00 3.08
CA VAL A 74 3.78 -0.06 3.85
C VAL A 74 2.59 0.01 2.89
N VAL A 75 1.81 -1.07 2.80
CA VAL A 75 0.55 -1.10 2.05
C VAL A 75 -0.62 -0.91 3.00
N SER A 76 -1.73 -0.32 2.51
CA SER A 76 -2.90 -0.07 3.38
C SER A 76 -3.67 -1.33 3.73
N ASP A 77 -3.69 -2.33 2.84
CA ASP A 77 -4.35 -3.62 3.03
C ASP A 77 -3.69 -4.67 2.12
N ILE A 78 -2.90 -5.57 2.72
CA ILE A 78 -2.17 -6.61 1.98
C ILE A 78 -3.10 -7.60 1.28
N THR A 79 -4.36 -7.66 1.68
CA THR A 79 -5.36 -8.56 1.06
C THR A 79 -5.99 -7.98 -0.21
N ASN A 80 -5.77 -6.67 -0.49
CA ASN A 80 -6.26 -6.06 -1.71
C ASN A 80 -5.30 -6.33 -2.90
N PRO A 81 -5.75 -7.02 -3.96
CA PRO A 81 -4.94 -7.36 -5.12
C PRO A 81 -4.29 -6.16 -5.84
N TYR A 82 -4.80 -4.95 -5.65
CA TYR A 82 -4.22 -3.72 -6.15
C TYR A 82 -2.74 -3.56 -5.77
N TYR A 83 -2.38 -3.93 -4.54
CA TYR A 83 -1.02 -3.76 -4.05
C TYR A 83 -0.03 -4.77 -4.62
N LEU A 84 -0.47 -5.91 -5.18
CA LEU A 84 0.43 -6.93 -5.73
C LEU A 84 1.33 -6.39 -6.86
N GLY A 85 0.76 -5.55 -7.74
CA GLY A 85 1.54 -4.91 -8.79
C GLY A 85 2.54 -3.88 -8.26
N ILE A 86 2.14 -3.09 -7.26
CA ILE A 86 3.04 -2.11 -6.60
C ILE A 86 4.19 -2.84 -5.92
N ILE A 87 3.90 -3.92 -5.16
CA ILE A 87 4.91 -4.74 -4.49
C ILE A 87 5.89 -5.31 -5.52
N ARG A 88 5.38 -5.88 -6.63
CA ARG A 88 6.22 -6.47 -7.68
C ARG A 88 7.14 -5.43 -8.33
N GLY A 89 6.61 -4.25 -8.68
CA GLY A 89 7.41 -3.18 -9.28
C GLY A 89 8.46 -2.62 -8.31
N ALA A 90 8.10 -2.44 -7.04
CA ALA A 90 9.02 -1.98 -6.01
C ALA A 90 10.12 -3.01 -5.73
N GLU A 91 9.77 -4.30 -5.66
CA GLU A 91 10.72 -5.41 -5.45
C GLU A 91 11.74 -5.48 -6.57
N GLN A 92 11.31 -5.45 -7.83
CA GLN A 92 12.20 -5.48 -8.99
C GLN A 92 13.19 -4.31 -8.98
N ALA A 93 12.73 -3.10 -8.67
CA ALA A 93 13.59 -1.93 -8.60
C ALA A 93 14.55 -1.97 -7.40
N ALA A 94 14.11 -2.47 -6.25
CA ALA A 94 14.94 -2.66 -5.07
C ALA A 94 16.03 -3.70 -5.32
N ALA A 95 15.68 -4.87 -5.84
CA ALA A 95 16.63 -5.94 -6.18
C ALA A 95 17.67 -5.50 -7.19
N ALA A 96 17.30 -4.72 -8.21
CA ALA A 96 18.22 -4.17 -9.21
C ALA A 96 19.26 -3.20 -8.60
N ALA A 97 19.01 -2.65 -7.43
CA ALA A 97 19.88 -1.74 -6.69
C ALA A 97 20.51 -2.38 -5.43
N ASP A 98 20.46 -3.70 -5.30
CA ASP A 98 20.98 -4.48 -4.16
C ASP A 98 20.30 -4.14 -2.84
N PHE A 99 18.97 -3.85 -2.88
CA PHE A 99 18.12 -3.70 -1.72
C PHE A 99 17.11 -4.84 -1.62
N SER A 100 16.76 -5.23 -0.40
CA SER A 100 15.63 -6.11 -0.12
C SER A 100 14.38 -5.30 0.23
N LEU A 101 13.20 -5.79 -0.16
CA LEU A 101 11.92 -5.16 0.14
C LEU A 101 11.24 -5.89 1.31
N VAL A 102 10.91 -5.15 2.37
CA VAL A 102 10.07 -5.63 3.48
C VAL A 102 8.68 -5.05 3.32
N VAL A 103 7.68 -5.91 3.14
CA VAL A 103 6.28 -5.48 2.98
C VAL A 103 5.55 -5.58 4.31
N THR A 104 4.83 -4.53 4.67
CA THR A 104 4.04 -4.46 5.91
C THR A 104 2.63 -3.95 5.64
N ASP A 105 1.68 -4.42 6.45
CA ASP A 105 0.26 -4.12 6.32
C ASP A 105 -0.18 -3.02 7.28
N GLY A 106 -0.74 -1.93 6.77
CA GLY A 106 -1.30 -0.80 7.52
C GLY A 106 -2.74 -1.03 8.01
N ARG A 107 -3.43 -2.07 7.53
CA ARG A 107 -4.80 -2.47 7.90
C ARG A 107 -5.82 -1.33 7.82
N GLU A 108 -5.70 -0.47 6.82
CA GLU A 108 -6.56 0.71 6.65
C GLU A 108 -6.67 1.60 7.90
N SER A 109 -5.69 1.55 8.81
CA SER A 109 -5.73 2.16 10.15
C SER A 109 -4.49 3.02 10.42
N ALA A 110 -4.67 4.32 10.65
CA ALA A 110 -3.59 5.23 11.06
C ALA A 110 -2.89 4.76 12.34
N THR A 111 -3.61 4.18 13.30
CA THR A 111 -3.03 3.67 14.54
C THR A 111 -2.12 2.47 14.28
N HIS A 112 -2.59 1.54 13.45
CA HIS A 112 -1.80 0.36 13.10
C HIS A 112 -0.59 0.75 12.24
N GLU A 113 -0.77 1.65 11.28
CA GLU A 113 0.30 2.20 10.43
C GLU A 113 1.43 2.83 11.27
N ARG A 114 1.10 3.61 12.33
CA ARG A 114 2.10 4.13 13.28
C ARG A 114 2.85 3.02 14.00
N GLN A 115 2.17 1.96 14.42
CA GLN A 115 2.81 0.83 15.11
C GLN A 115 3.78 0.08 14.19
N VAL A 116 3.38 -0.17 12.96
CA VAL A 116 4.19 -0.83 11.93
C VAL A 116 5.43 0.01 11.62
N LEU A 117 5.25 1.31 11.41
CA LEU A 117 6.36 2.25 11.16
C LEU A 117 7.36 2.26 12.31
N ARG A 118 6.92 2.38 13.56
CA ARG A 118 7.81 2.36 14.74
C ARG A 118 8.66 1.09 14.82
N ARG A 119 8.13 -0.06 14.39
CA ARG A 119 8.87 -1.34 14.40
C ARG A 119 9.90 -1.43 13.29
N ASN A 120 9.57 -0.94 12.10
CA ASN A 120 10.39 -1.14 10.90
C ASN A 120 11.34 0.04 10.62
N LEU A 121 11.04 1.24 11.13
CA LEU A 121 11.86 2.44 10.92
C LEU A 121 13.33 2.24 11.31
N PRO A 122 13.65 1.68 12.50
CA PRO A 122 15.04 1.51 12.92
C PRO A 122 15.83 0.56 12.04
N GLY A 123 15.12 -0.28 11.25
CA GLY A 123 15.68 -1.35 10.43
C GLY A 123 15.71 -1.07 8.94
N SER A 124 15.22 0.07 8.47
CA SER A 124 15.08 0.37 7.05
C SER A 124 15.88 1.61 6.66
N ASP A 125 16.52 1.58 5.50
CA ASP A 125 17.22 2.73 4.93
C ASP A 125 16.26 3.73 4.29
N GLY A 126 15.07 3.26 3.86
CA GLY A 126 14.04 4.08 3.26
C GLY A 126 12.65 3.46 3.38
N ILE A 127 11.62 4.28 3.22
CA ILE A 127 10.23 3.89 3.35
C ILE A 127 9.43 4.31 2.11
N ILE A 128 8.64 3.38 1.58
CA ILE A 128 7.58 3.65 0.63
C ILE A 128 6.25 3.45 1.38
N ILE A 129 5.39 4.46 1.38
CA ILE A 129 4.11 4.38 2.06
C ILE A 129 2.97 4.58 1.06
N THR A 130 2.04 3.62 1.00
CA THR A 130 0.96 3.66 0.01
C THR A 130 -0.37 4.00 0.64
N SER A 131 -1.14 4.89 0.01
CA SER A 131 -2.52 5.23 0.45
C SER A 131 -2.64 5.50 1.95
N SER A 132 -1.61 6.09 2.57
CA SER A 132 -1.49 6.30 4.01
C SER A 132 -2.71 6.98 4.63
N ARG A 133 -3.07 6.57 5.84
CA ARG A 133 -4.10 7.17 6.69
C ARG A 133 -3.54 8.17 7.71
N LEU A 134 -2.21 8.35 7.75
CA LEU A 134 -1.56 9.35 8.58
C LEU A 134 -1.88 10.77 8.07
N SER A 135 -1.80 11.75 8.95
CA SER A 135 -1.89 13.16 8.55
C SER A 135 -0.65 13.60 7.75
N ASP A 136 -0.80 14.68 6.98
CA ASP A 136 0.32 15.28 6.24
C ASP A 136 1.48 15.68 7.16
N ASN A 137 1.19 16.14 8.38
CA ASN A 137 2.20 16.54 9.35
C ASN A 137 3.00 15.34 9.88
N GLU A 138 2.33 14.20 10.10
CA GLU A 138 3.00 12.96 10.50
C GLU A 138 3.91 12.44 9.39
N LEU A 139 3.46 12.46 8.14
CA LEU A 139 4.27 12.06 6.99
C LEU A 139 5.47 12.98 6.79
N ARG A 140 5.30 14.31 6.97
CA ARG A 140 6.43 15.26 6.94
C ARG A 140 7.38 15.06 8.12
N GLY A 141 6.86 14.67 9.29
CA GLY A 141 7.68 14.28 10.44
C GLY A 141 8.56 13.09 10.12
N LEU A 142 7.96 12.02 9.59
CA LEU A 142 8.64 10.80 9.18
C LEU A 142 9.72 11.05 8.11
N ALA A 143 9.45 11.90 7.13
CA ALA A 143 10.40 12.25 6.07
C ALA A 143 11.64 13.02 6.55
N ARG A 144 11.64 13.56 7.78
CA ARG A 144 12.84 14.15 8.40
C ARG A 144 13.74 13.10 9.05
N GLU A 145 13.19 11.94 9.37
CA GLU A 145 13.90 10.87 10.06
C GLU A 145 14.48 9.84 9.09
N VAL A 146 13.80 9.63 7.94
CA VAL A 146 14.15 8.59 6.95
C VAL A 146 13.74 9.02 5.55
N PRO A 147 14.50 8.65 4.49
CA PRO A 147 14.05 8.75 3.10
C PRO A 147 12.64 8.19 2.92
N LEU A 148 11.72 8.99 2.37
CA LEU A 148 10.30 8.65 2.28
C LEU A 148 9.73 9.02 0.91
N VAL A 149 8.97 8.10 0.32
CA VAL A 149 8.13 8.35 -0.87
C VAL A 149 6.69 7.94 -0.59
N VAL A 150 5.75 8.82 -0.93
CA VAL A 150 4.31 8.58 -0.76
C VAL A 150 3.71 8.13 -2.09
N VAL A 151 2.97 7.02 -2.07
CA VAL A 151 2.29 6.46 -3.24
C VAL A 151 0.78 6.56 -3.09
N ASN A 152 0.09 6.81 -4.21
CA ASN A 152 -1.37 6.92 -4.30
C ASN A 152 -1.99 8.01 -3.41
N ARG A 153 -1.19 9.01 -3.04
CA ARG A 153 -1.60 10.20 -2.29
C ARG A 153 -0.64 11.34 -2.59
N ARG A 154 -1.15 12.55 -2.70
CA ARG A 154 -0.34 13.76 -2.77
C ARG A 154 -0.20 14.38 -1.37
N VAL A 155 1.03 14.65 -0.98
CA VAL A 155 1.37 15.39 0.24
C VAL A 155 2.30 16.54 -0.14
N PRO A 156 1.87 17.81 0.01
CA PRO A 156 2.71 18.95 -0.35
C PRO A 156 4.05 18.94 0.40
N GLY A 157 5.15 19.10 -0.35
CA GLY A 157 6.51 19.11 0.19
C GLY A 157 7.13 17.73 0.40
N LEU A 158 6.49 16.66 -0.06
CA LEU A 158 7.05 15.31 -0.08
C LEU A 158 7.07 14.73 -1.49
N PRO A 159 8.04 13.87 -1.82
CA PRO A 159 8.01 13.08 -3.04
C PRO A 159 6.79 12.17 -3.08
N CYS A 160 5.98 12.31 -4.13
CA CYS A 160 4.73 11.57 -4.31
C CYS A 160 4.66 10.96 -5.71
N VAL A 161 4.16 9.73 -5.79
CA VAL A 161 3.83 9.06 -7.06
C VAL A 161 2.38 8.62 -6.98
N HIS A 162 1.53 9.10 -7.89
CA HIS A 162 0.13 8.70 -7.88
C HIS A 162 -0.47 8.63 -9.29
N PRO A 163 -1.53 7.82 -9.49
CA PRO A 163 -2.25 7.80 -10.75
C PRO A 163 -3.02 9.10 -10.96
N ASP A 164 -3.30 9.43 -12.22
CA ASP A 164 -4.21 10.52 -12.58
C ASP A 164 -5.65 10.14 -12.24
N ASN A 165 -6.00 10.28 -10.96
CA ASN A 165 -7.35 9.96 -10.49
C ASN A 165 -8.42 10.80 -11.19
N ALA A 166 -8.14 12.09 -11.44
CA ALA A 166 -9.11 12.99 -12.06
C ALA A 166 -9.44 12.56 -13.48
N ARG A 167 -8.43 12.27 -14.28
CA ARG A 167 -8.61 11.76 -15.65
C ARG A 167 -9.33 10.42 -15.67
N GLY A 168 -8.97 9.50 -14.76
CA GLY A 168 -9.59 8.18 -14.68
C GLY A 168 -11.08 8.25 -14.38
N ILE A 169 -11.45 9.05 -13.38
CA ILE A 169 -12.84 9.27 -13.01
C ILE A 169 -13.62 9.96 -14.14
N ARG A 170 -13.05 11.01 -14.73
CA ARG A 170 -13.68 11.70 -15.87
C ARG A 170 -13.99 10.70 -16.99
N ARG A 171 -13.05 9.81 -17.36
CA ARG A 171 -13.28 8.80 -18.41
C ARG A 171 -14.40 7.83 -18.04
N ALA A 172 -14.50 7.43 -16.77
CA ALA A 172 -15.59 6.58 -16.32
C ALA A 172 -16.95 7.29 -16.38
N VAL A 173 -17.01 8.57 -15.98
CA VAL A 173 -18.24 9.39 -16.04
C VAL A 173 -18.65 9.65 -17.52
N GLU A 174 -17.71 10.03 -18.39
CA GLU A 174 -17.94 10.21 -19.82
C GLU A 174 -18.48 8.93 -20.48
N HIS A 175 -17.93 7.77 -20.12
CA HIS A 175 -18.39 6.47 -20.61
C HIS A 175 -19.83 6.20 -20.18
N LEU A 176 -20.17 6.37 -18.91
CA LEU A 176 -21.54 6.16 -18.42
C LEU A 176 -22.53 7.16 -19.04
N ALA A 177 -22.12 8.42 -19.23
CA ALA A 177 -22.92 9.43 -19.91
C ALA A 177 -23.18 9.06 -21.38
N SER A 178 -22.17 8.53 -22.08
CA SER A 178 -22.33 8.10 -23.48
C SER A 178 -23.29 6.91 -23.64
N LEU A 179 -23.52 6.14 -22.57
CA LEU A 179 -24.52 5.07 -22.50
C LEU A 179 -25.92 5.56 -22.12
N GLY A 180 -26.11 6.88 -21.98
CA GLY A 180 -27.40 7.53 -21.70
C GLY A 180 -27.75 7.67 -20.21
N HIS A 181 -26.86 7.35 -19.30
CA HIS A 181 -27.10 7.56 -17.87
C HIS A 181 -27.01 9.04 -17.51
N THR A 182 -28.06 9.58 -16.87
CA THR A 182 -28.16 10.97 -16.43
C THR A 182 -27.92 11.17 -14.94
N THR A 183 -27.96 10.07 -14.18
CA THR A 183 -27.65 10.05 -12.75
C THR A 183 -26.58 9.00 -12.47
N ILE A 184 -25.48 9.41 -11.86
CA ILE A 184 -24.36 8.51 -11.54
C ILE A 184 -24.18 8.46 -10.03
N GLY A 185 -24.24 7.24 -9.46
CA GLY A 185 -23.89 6.98 -8.09
C GLY A 185 -22.37 6.84 -7.92
N TYR A 186 -21.80 7.40 -6.85
CA TYR A 186 -20.44 7.10 -6.42
C TYR A 186 -20.47 6.34 -5.12
N VAL A 187 -20.07 5.06 -5.15
CA VAL A 187 -19.92 4.24 -3.94
C VAL A 187 -18.60 4.57 -3.29
N ALA A 188 -18.66 5.39 -2.25
CA ALA A 188 -17.52 6.02 -1.61
C ALA A 188 -16.75 5.04 -0.72
N GLY A 189 -15.42 5.17 -0.72
CA GLY A 189 -14.51 4.47 0.19
C GLY A 189 -14.40 5.13 1.57
N PRO A 190 -13.37 4.76 2.34
CA PRO A 190 -13.15 5.32 3.68
C PRO A 190 -12.97 6.83 3.66
N SER A 191 -13.63 7.54 4.61
CA SER A 191 -13.55 9.01 4.69
C SER A 191 -12.14 9.55 4.89
N ALA A 192 -11.24 8.77 5.51
CA ALA A 192 -9.83 9.11 5.67
C ALA A 192 -8.99 8.87 4.40
N SER A 193 -9.58 8.35 3.31
CA SER A 193 -8.86 8.12 2.06
C SER A 193 -8.71 9.41 1.26
N TRP A 194 -7.47 9.83 1.03
CA TRP A 194 -7.20 10.93 0.11
C TRP A 194 -7.71 10.63 -1.31
N ALA A 195 -7.52 9.39 -1.77
CA ALA A 195 -7.96 8.97 -3.10
C ALA A 195 -9.49 9.02 -3.24
N ASP A 196 -10.26 8.69 -2.18
CA ASP A 196 -11.72 8.82 -2.19
C ASP A 196 -12.14 10.27 -2.41
N GLY A 197 -11.56 11.19 -1.64
CA GLY A 197 -11.84 12.61 -1.78
C GLY A 197 -11.47 13.17 -3.16
N ALA A 198 -10.34 12.75 -3.71
CA ALA A 198 -9.88 13.16 -5.04
C ALA A 198 -10.82 12.63 -6.15
N ARG A 199 -11.20 11.34 -6.07
CA ARG A 199 -12.11 10.69 -7.01
C ARG A 199 -13.50 11.31 -6.96
N TRP A 200 -14.07 11.48 -5.77
CA TRP A 200 -15.37 12.12 -5.60
C TRP A 200 -15.41 13.54 -6.18
N ARG A 201 -14.39 14.35 -5.91
CA ARG A 201 -14.31 15.72 -6.48
C ARG A 201 -14.27 15.69 -8.00
N ALA A 202 -13.41 14.84 -8.57
CA ALA A 202 -13.30 14.72 -10.02
C ALA A 202 -14.60 14.21 -10.67
N GLY A 203 -15.33 13.31 -10.03
CA GLY A 203 -16.64 12.83 -10.48
C GLY A 203 -17.66 13.95 -10.53
N ARG A 204 -17.74 14.75 -9.47
CA ARG A 204 -18.63 15.92 -9.42
C ARG A 204 -18.30 16.98 -10.47
N GLU A 205 -17.01 17.26 -10.68
CA GLU A 205 -16.57 18.21 -11.71
C GLU A 205 -16.98 17.73 -13.12
N ALA A 206 -16.73 16.46 -13.44
CA ALA A 206 -17.12 15.86 -14.71
C ALA A 206 -18.66 15.78 -14.86
N GLY A 207 -19.37 15.38 -13.79
CA GLY A 207 -20.84 15.33 -13.77
C GLY A 207 -21.46 16.69 -14.02
N HIS A 208 -20.97 17.73 -13.36
CA HIS A 208 -21.43 19.10 -13.57
C HIS A 208 -21.24 19.57 -15.02
N GLU A 209 -20.05 19.33 -15.62
CA GLU A 209 -19.77 19.70 -17.02
C GLU A 209 -20.69 18.97 -18.02
N LEU A 210 -21.08 17.73 -17.69
CA LEU A 210 -21.97 16.91 -18.52
C LEU A 210 -23.45 17.01 -18.14
N MET A 211 -23.80 17.92 -17.22
CA MET A 211 -25.17 18.12 -16.70
C MET A 211 -25.80 16.85 -16.09
N LEU A 212 -24.98 16.03 -15.43
CA LEU A 212 -25.39 14.82 -14.74
C LEU A 212 -25.72 15.11 -13.27
N THR A 213 -26.54 14.26 -12.70
CA THR A 213 -26.82 14.25 -11.24
C THR A 213 -25.86 13.29 -10.55
N ASP A 214 -25.12 13.79 -9.56
CA ASP A 214 -24.20 12.99 -8.75
C ASP A 214 -24.86 12.58 -7.44
N VAL A 215 -24.77 11.29 -7.10
CA VAL A 215 -25.31 10.72 -5.85
C VAL A 215 -24.19 9.99 -5.11
N ARG A 216 -23.91 10.39 -3.87
CA ARG A 216 -22.93 9.67 -3.03
C ARG A 216 -23.61 8.57 -2.21
N VAL A 217 -23.08 7.34 -2.28
CA VAL A 217 -23.51 6.16 -1.52
C VAL A 217 -22.38 5.77 -0.56
N GLY A 218 -22.68 5.45 0.67
CA GLY A 218 -21.67 5.12 1.69
C GLY A 218 -21.31 6.30 2.60
N PRO A 219 -20.13 6.31 3.26
CA PRO A 219 -18.91 5.54 2.94
C PRO A 219 -19.01 4.05 3.30
N VAL A 220 -18.25 3.22 2.57
CA VAL A 220 -18.14 1.78 2.85
C VAL A 220 -16.69 1.37 3.15
N VAL A 221 -16.51 0.23 3.84
CA VAL A 221 -15.18 -0.41 3.89
C VAL A 221 -14.75 -0.83 2.49
N PRO A 222 -13.46 -0.68 2.10
CA PRO A 222 -12.99 -0.85 0.72
C PRO A 222 -12.82 -2.34 0.35
N THR A 223 -13.84 -3.15 0.64
CA THR A 223 -13.87 -4.60 0.47
C THR A 223 -15.11 -5.05 -0.30
N MET A 224 -15.12 -6.31 -0.75
CA MET A 224 -16.32 -6.91 -1.37
C MET A 224 -17.53 -6.87 -0.42
N ALA A 225 -17.33 -7.04 0.88
CA ALA A 225 -18.42 -6.98 1.86
C ALA A 225 -19.05 -5.58 1.92
N GLY A 226 -18.23 -4.52 1.89
CA GLY A 226 -18.71 -3.14 1.85
C GLY A 226 -19.48 -2.83 0.58
N GLY A 227 -18.98 -3.26 -0.58
CA GLY A 227 -19.68 -3.10 -1.86
C GLY A 227 -21.01 -3.86 -1.90
N ARG A 228 -21.04 -5.10 -1.42
CA ARG A 228 -22.27 -5.91 -1.31
C ARG A 228 -23.34 -5.21 -0.45
N ALA A 229 -22.94 -4.63 0.66
CA ALA A 229 -23.86 -3.89 1.53
C ALA A 229 -24.45 -2.64 0.84
N ALA A 230 -23.65 -1.94 -0.01
CA ALA A 230 -24.09 -0.76 -0.75
C ALA A 230 -25.17 -1.06 -1.80
N ALA A 231 -25.28 -2.29 -2.30
CA ALA A 231 -26.23 -2.65 -3.35
C ALA A 231 -27.69 -2.33 -2.98
N LYS A 232 -28.08 -2.51 -1.73
CA LYS A 232 -29.43 -2.16 -1.26
C LYS A 232 -29.74 -0.67 -1.41
N GLU A 233 -28.76 0.17 -1.11
CA GLU A 233 -28.92 1.63 -1.21
C GLU A 233 -28.94 2.08 -2.67
N ILE A 234 -28.16 1.44 -3.54
CA ILE A 234 -28.17 1.67 -5.00
C ILE A 234 -29.58 1.42 -5.56
N VAL A 235 -30.16 0.27 -5.25
CA VAL A 235 -31.51 -0.10 -5.68
C VAL A 235 -32.56 0.83 -5.09
N ARG A 236 -32.51 1.11 -3.79
CA ARG A 236 -33.47 2.00 -3.10
C ARG A 236 -33.50 3.41 -3.71
N ARG A 237 -32.36 3.88 -4.22
CA ARG A 237 -32.25 5.21 -4.87
C ARG A 237 -32.58 5.19 -6.36
N GLY A 238 -32.88 4.03 -6.95
CA GLY A 238 -33.19 3.90 -8.37
C GLY A 238 -32.00 4.26 -9.28
N LEU A 239 -30.74 4.03 -8.83
CA LEU A 239 -29.56 4.35 -9.62
C LEU A 239 -29.39 3.34 -10.74
N THR A 240 -29.24 3.81 -11.97
CA THR A 240 -28.98 2.99 -13.15
C THR A 240 -27.49 2.87 -13.50
N ALA A 241 -26.65 3.71 -12.91
CA ALA A 241 -25.20 3.65 -13.07
C ALA A 241 -24.49 3.99 -11.76
N VAL A 242 -23.43 3.24 -11.46
CA VAL A 242 -22.57 3.53 -10.30
C VAL A 242 -21.10 3.39 -10.67
N GLN A 243 -20.32 4.31 -10.16
CA GLN A 243 -18.88 4.22 -10.08
C GLN A 243 -18.47 3.88 -8.66
N THR A 244 -17.56 2.94 -8.48
CA THR A 244 -17.15 2.49 -7.16
C THR A 244 -15.74 2.98 -6.81
N TYR A 245 -15.50 3.11 -5.50
CA TYR A 245 -14.20 3.53 -4.96
C TYR A 245 -13.04 2.71 -5.54
N ASN A 246 -13.19 1.38 -5.59
CA ASN A 246 -12.21 0.46 -6.17
C ASN A 246 -12.89 -0.81 -6.70
N ASP A 247 -12.12 -1.70 -7.34
CA ASP A 247 -12.63 -2.95 -7.90
C ASP A 247 -13.21 -3.88 -6.84
N MET A 248 -12.61 -3.97 -5.65
CA MET A 248 -13.13 -4.83 -4.58
C MET A 248 -14.53 -4.41 -4.14
N VAL A 249 -14.78 -3.10 -4.06
CA VAL A 249 -16.13 -2.55 -3.84
C VAL A 249 -17.01 -2.83 -5.06
N GLY A 250 -16.52 -2.64 -6.28
CA GLY A 250 -17.26 -2.92 -7.52
C GLY A 250 -17.72 -4.36 -7.63
N ILE A 251 -16.84 -5.33 -7.40
CA ILE A 251 -17.15 -6.76 -7.35
C ILE A 251 -18.19 -7.07 -6.26
N GLY A 252 -18.06 -6.42 -5.10
CA GLY A 252 -19.05 -6.51 -4.04
C GLY A 252 -20.42 -6.01 -4.47
N VAL A 253 -20.48 -4.87 -5.17
CA VAL A 253 -21.72 -4.30 -5.73
C VAL A 253 -22.34 -5.27 -6.74
N LEU A 254 -21.55 -5.81 -7.70
CA LEU A 254 -22.04 -6.82 -8.66
C LEU A 254 -22.71 -8.00 -7.94
N ARG A 255 -22.05 -8.51 -6.91
CA ARG A 255 -22.56 -9.62 -6.11
C ARG A 255 -23.86 -9.25 -5.39
N GLY A 256 -23.89 -8.08 -4.74
CA GLY A 256 -25.06 -7.61 -4.00
C GLY A 256 -26.27 -7.34 -4.90
N LEU A 257 -26.07 -6.74 -6.09
CA LEU A 257 -27.11 -6.53 -7.08
C LEU A 257 -27.69 -7.86 -7.57
N ARG A 258 -26.84 -8.84 -7.90
CA ARG A 258 -27.28 -10.18 -8.29
C ARG A 258 -28.11 -10.88 -7.21
N GLU A 259 -27.73 -10.77 -5.93
CA GLU A 259 -28.49 -11.31 -4.79
C GLU A 259 -29.86 -10.64 -4.62
N LEU A 260 -30.00 -9.41 -5.09
CA LEU A 260 -31.28 -8.66 -5.12
C LEU A 260 -32.09 -8.88 -6.41
N GLY A 261 -31.62 -9.76 -7.32
CA GLY A 261 -32.28 -10.02 -8.61
C GLY A 261 -32.13 -8.90 -9.64
N VAL A 262 -31.19 -7.98 -9.44
CA VAL A 262 -30.93 -6.86 -10.34
C VAL A 262 -29.88 -7.24 -11.38
N ASP A 263 -30.25 -7.08 -12.64
CA ASP A 263 -29.39 -7.42 -13.79
C ASP A 263 -28.30 -6.36 -14.02
N VAL A 264 -27.07 -6.81 -14.22
CA VAL A 264 -25.93 -5.98 -14.60
C VAL A 264 -25.38 -6.49 -15.95
N PRO A 265 -25.32 -5.65 -16.96
CA PRO A 265 -25.55 -4.20 -16.99
C PRO A 265 -27.01 -3.79 -17.26
N GLY A 266 -27.93 -4.72 -17.47
CA GLY A 266 -29.26 -4.45 -18.02
C GLY A 266 -30.13 -3.47 -17.20
N GLN A 267 -29.95 -3.39 -15.89
CA GLN A 267 -30.66 -2.45 -15.03
C GLN A 267 -29.70 -1.47 -14.33
N VAL A 268 -28.51 -1.94 -13.99
CA VAL A 268 -27.49 -1.11 -13.33
C VAL A 268 -26.12 -1.32 -13.99
N SER A 269 -25.50 -0.27 -14.48
CA SER A 269 -24.12 -0.24 -14.93
C SER A 269 -23.17 -0.02 -13.76
N VAL A 270 -22.06 -0.79 -13.71
CA VAL A 270 -21.08 -0.71 -12.62
C VAL A 270 -19.69 -0.49 -13.18
N VAL A 271 -18.99 0.55 -12.72
CA VAL A 271 -17.59 0.83 -13.04
C VAL A 271 -16.73 0.76 -11.80
N GLY A 272 -15.61 0.03 -11.88
CA GLY A 272 -14.59 -0.07 -10.85
C GLY A 272 -13.43 0.92 -11.01
N PHE A 273 -12.42 0.73 -10.19
CA PHE A 273 -11.14 1.45 -10.28
C PHE A 273 -10.05 0.52 -9.77
N ASP A 274 -8.95 0.35 -10.48
CA ASP A 274 -7.68 -0.34 -10.23
C ASP A 274 -7.29 -1.33 -11.35
N ASN A 275 -8.25 -1.98 -12.00
CA ASN A 275 -8.06 -3.05 -12.98
C ASN A 275 -7.31 -4.27 -12.40
N THR A 276 -7.80 -4.75 -11.27
CA THR A 276 -7.27 -5.95 -10.61
C THR A 276 -7.67 -7.22 -11.38
N LEU A 277 -6.89 -8.31 -11.20
CA LEU A 277 -7.20 -9.59 -11.82
C LEU A 277 -8.64 -10.10 -11.51
N PRO A 278 -9.15 -9.99 -10.27
CA PRO A 278 -10.54 -10.35 -9.98
C PRO A 278 -11.59 -9.59 -10.79
N ALA A 279 -11.32 -8.35 -11.21
CA ALA A 279 -12.24 -7.57 -12.03
C ALA A 279 -12.47 -8.16 -13.42
N ASP A 280 -11.49 -8.90 -13.94
CA ASP A 280 -11.59 -9.61 -15.22
C ASP A 280 -12.29 -10.96 -15.08
N LEU A 281 -12.10 -11.64 -13.95
CA LEU A 281 -12.56 -13.02 -13.72
C LEU A 281 -14.03 -13.11 -13.29
N VAL A 282 -14.64 -12.04 -12.81
CA VAL A 282 -16.05 -12.04 -12.39
C VAL A 282 -16.99 -12.00 -13.59
N THR A 283 -18.24 -12.43 -13.39
CA THR A 283 -19.29 -12.35 -14.42
C THR A 283 -20.46 -11.53 -13.89
N PRO A 284 -20.81 -10.42 -14.60
CA PRO A 284 -20.12 -9.87 -15.77
C PRO A 284 -18.74 -9.32 -15.42
N GLY A 285 -17.77 -9.34 -16.37
CA GLY A 285 -16.45 -8.74 -16.20
C GLY A 285 -16.59 -7.23 -15.89
N LEU A 286 -15.86 -6.74 -14.89
CA LEU A 286 -16.02 -5.38 -14.38
C LEU A 286 -15.26 -4.36 -15.27
N THR A 287 -16.01 -3.43 -15.88
CA THR A 287 -15.47 -2.19 -16.47
C THR A 287 -14.76 -1.40 -15.39
N THR A 288 -13.51 -0.96 -15.61
CA THR A 288 -12.70 -0.36 -14.56
C THR A 288 -11.64 0.59 -15.10
N VAL A 289 -11.15 1.50 -14.26
CA VAL A 289 -10.02 2.37 -14.57
C VAL A 289 -8.71 1.66 -14.24
N ALA A 290 -7.91 1.36 -15.26
CA ALA A 290 -6.61 0.71 -15.11
C ALA A 290 -5.54 1.71 -14.68
N GLN A 291 -4.80 1.36 -13.63
CA GLN A 291 -3.64 2.08 -13.14
C GLN A 291 -2.34 1.34 -13.50
N PRO A 292 -1.23 2.05 -13.73
CA PRO A 292 0.06 1.44 -14.00
C PRO A 292 0.76 1.00 -12.69
N VAL A 293 0.16 0.03 -11.97
CA VAL A 293 0.54 -0.34 -10.59
C VAL A 293 1.99 -0.79 -10.46
N MET A 294 2.54 -1.50 -11.45
CA MET A 294 3.96 -1.88 -11.45
C MET A 294 4.87 -0.65 -11.57
N VAL A 295 4.53 0.28 -12.46
CA VAL A 295 5.29 1.52 -12.66
C VAL A 295 5.22 2.41 -11.40
N LEU A 296 4.07 2.43 -10.69
CA LEU A 296 3.93 3.12 -9.40
C LEU A 296 4.95 2.59 -8.39
N GLY A 297 5.05 1.27 -8.24
CA GLY A 297 5.99 0.62 -7.31
C GLY A 297 7.44 0.85 -7.71
N GLU A 298 7.78 0.62 -8.98
CA GLU A 298 9.12 0.82 -9.53
C GLU A 298 9.61 2.26 -9.35
N THR A 299 8.77 3.23 -9.71
CA THR A 299 9.11 4.66 -9.59
C THR A 299 9.32 5.06 -8.14
N ALA A 300 8.47 4.59 -7.23
CA ALA A 300 8.61 4.89 -5.81
C ALA A 300 9.89 4.29 -5.21
N ALA A 301 10.22 3.05 -5.57
CA ALA A 301 11.43 2.39 -5.11
C ALA A 301 12.70 3.09 -5.61
N ARG A 302 12.76 3.42 -6.89
CA ARG A 302 13.88 4.20 -7.44
C ARG A 302 14.04 5.55 -6.76
N ALA A 303 12.93 6.24 -6.50
CA ALA A 303 12.95 7.56 -5.85
C ALA A 303 13.42 7.49 -4.39
N VAL A 304 13.03 6.47 -3.62
CA VAL A 304 13.49 6.33 -2.23
C VAL A 304 14.96 5.87 -2.19
N ILE A 305 15.40 5.00 -3.09
CA ILE A 305 16.79 4.53 -3.18
C ILE A 305 17.73 5.67 -3.55
N ALA A 306 17.35 6.54 -4.49
CA ALA A 306 18.09 7.75 -4.83
C ALA A 306 18.29 8.66 -3.62
N GLN A 307 17.25 8.86 -2.79
CA GLN A 307 17.36 9.59 -1.54
C GLN A 307 18.32 8.92 -0.55
N VAL A 308 18.27 7.59 -0.42
CA VAL A 308 19.22 6.82 0.41
C VAL A 308 20.65 7.02 -0.10
N GLY A 309 20.84 7.13 -1.43
CA GLY A 309 22.12 7.44 -2.09
C GLY A 309 22.69 8.83 -1.80
N GLY A 310 21.88 9.72 -1.20
CA GLY A 310 22.25 11.11 -0.96
C GLY A 310 22.03 12.01 -2.18
N GLU A 311 21.41 11.50 -3.24
CA GLU A 311 20.92 12.34 -4.31
C GLU A 311 19.87 13.28 -3.72
N ALA A 312 20.04 14.59 -3.97
CA ALA A 312 19.06 15.58 -3.53
C ALA A 312 17.72 15.22 -4.17
N ALA A 313 16.88 14.51 -3.41
CA ALA A 313 15.52 14.29 -3.85
C ALA A 313 14.94 15.66 -4.11
N SER A 314 14.52 15.91 -5.34
CA SER A 314 13.67 17.05 -5.61
C SER A 314 12.48 16.91 -4.66
N ARG A 315 12.45 17.70 -3.59
CA ARG A 315 11.39 17.69 -2.54
C ARG A 315 9.98 17.98 -3.12
N GLU A 316 9.92 18.27 -4.41
CA GLU A 316 8.70 18.63 -5.16
C GLU A 316 8.30 17.58 -6.20
N LEU A 317 8.96 16.41 -6.28
CA LEU A 317 8.65 15.41 -7.30
C LEU A 317 7.29 14.74 -7.03
N THR A 318 6.22 15.42 -7.45
CA THR A 318 4.92 14.77 -7.65
C THR A 318 4.90 14.18 -9.05
N GLN A 319 4.99 12.86 -9.17
CA GLN A 319 4.82 12.15 -10.43
C GLN A 319 3.38 11.67 -10.57
N VAL A 320 2.70 12.15 -11.62
CA VAL A 320 1.34 11.72 -11.97
C VAL A 320 1.42 10.74 -13.13
N LEU A 321 0.98 9.51 -12.92
CA LEU A 321 1.02 8.47 -13.94
C LEU A 321 -0.30 8.35 -14.69
N PRO A 322 -0.28 8.12 -16.01
CA PRO A 322 -1.47 8.04 -16.82
C PRO A 322 -2.30 6.78 -16.48
N VAL A 323 -3.61 6.93 -16.63
CA VAL A 323 -4.59 5.86 -16.46
C VAL A 323 -5.44 5.70 -17.69
N ARG A 324 -6.14 4.57 -17.85
CA ARG A 324 -7.07 4.33 -18.95
C ARG A 324 -8.31 3.59 -18.48
N LEU A 325 -9.45 3.81 -19.11
CA LEU A 325 -10.62 2.98 -18.91
C LEU A 325 -10.44 1.64 -19.66
N VAL A 326 -10.85 0.56 -19.01
CA VAL A 326 -10.94 -0.79 -19.57
C VAL A 326 -12.41 -1.18 -19.53
N GLU A 327 -13.04 -1.13 -20.69
CA GLU A 327 -14.44 -1.50 -20.85
C GLU A 327 -14.59 -3.02 -20.85
N ARG A 328 -15.59 -3.52 -20.11
CA ARG A 328 -16.00 -4.91 -20.04
C ARG A 328 -17.53 -5.03 -20.04
N ALA A 329 -18.05 -6.13 -19.52
CA ALA A 329 -19.48 -6.46 -19.63
C ALA A 329 -20.36 -5.87 -18.51
N SER A 330 -19.81 -5.13 -17.55
CA SER A 330 -20.60 -4.58 -16.42
C SER A 330 -21.24 -3.21 -16.69
N THR A 331 -21.08 -2.67 -17.90
CA THR A 331 -21.71 -1.42 -18.33
C THR A 331 -22.46 -1.61 -19.63
N GLY A 332 -23.60 -0.96 -19.77
CA GLY A 332 -24.47 -1.03 -20.96
C GLY A 332 -25.41 0.18 -21.04
N PRO A 333 -26.13 0.33 -22.16
CA PRO A 333 -27.07 1.44 -22.34
C PRO A 333 -28.14 1.45 -21.25
N VAL A 334 -28.54 2.67 -20.83
CA VAL A 334 -29.70 2.81 -19.96
C VAL A 334 -30.95 2.24 -20.66
N ARG A 335 -31.65 1.31 -20.02
CA ARG A 335 -32.93 0.85 -20.54
C ARG A 335 -33.97 1.94 -20.28
N THR A 336 -34.53 2.51 -21.34
CA THR A 336 -35.78 3.28 -21.26
C THR A 336 -36.88 2.29 -20.87
N LEU A 337 -37.51 2.49 -19.72
CA LEU A 337 -38.70 1.75 -19.29
C LEU A 337 -39.88 2.13 -20.16
#